data_834e33d0bc8f62b6d9c3ecfda7f0fbd6
#
_entry.id   834e33d0bc8f62b6d9c3ecfda7f0fbd6
#
_cell.length_a   1.000
_cell.length_b   1.000
_cell.length_c   1.000
_cell.angle_alpha   90.00
_cell.angle_beta   90.00
_cell.angle_gamma   90.00
#
_symmetry.space_group_name_H-M   'P 1'
#
loop_
_entity.id
_entity.type
_entity.pdbx_description
1 polymer ?
#
loop_
_entity_poly.entity_id
_entity_poly.type
_entity_poly.pdbx_seq_one_letter_code
_entity_poly.pdbx_strand_id
1 'polypeptide(L)'
;MENLILSFNVVAPLLIYMLVGVLLRKTGIVSEQLMRDANKIIYYVTLPLMCYRAIAVADIDAMFETPFLLYMAIGIIVTYALASWLVPKFCKDNNRRGVLILGVFRSNDAIFGLAVAAALLGENNIGMMSIAISLSVPLFGIFAVVAMERYRSERVSFGTVLLRVITNPIMIACYAGFFVNLLNIHLPVVLQKPIDALAAVTTPLAFVLLGGTISFAAVKKNRAAITTVTLLRLFVVPLIAVSAFLLLGFRGESIVVALIIFGAPVAMVTYTMAVGMQADDELAGTLVAVTSVFSILSMFLFIFVLKQFAFI
;
A
#
# COMPACT_ATOMS: atom_id res chain seq x y z
N MET A 1 -5.18 6.89 25.86
CA MET A 1 -6.44 7.10 25.12
C MET A 1 -6.21 7.90 23.83
N GLU A 2 -5.42 8.95 23.86
CA GLU A 2 -5.12 9.79 22.68
C GLU A 2 -4.60 9.01 21.47
N ASN A 3 -3.63 8.12 21.64
CA ASN A 3 -3.07 7.32 20.55
C ASN A 3 -4.09 6.35 19.91
N LEU A 4 -5.08 5.87 20.69
CA LEU A 4 -6.17 5.04 20.16
C LEU A 4 -7.14 5.89 19.33
N ILE A 5 -7.50 7.07 19.84
CA ILE A 5 -8.35 8.04 19.13
C ILE A 5 -7.68 8.47 17.82
N LEU A 6 -6.39 8.72 17.86
CA LEU A 6 -5.58 9.06 16.69
C LEU A 6 -5.66 7.94 15.63
N SER A 7 -5.35 6.70 16.01
CA SER A 7 -5.42 5.55 15.09
C SER A 7 -6.84 5.36 14.52
N PHE A 8 -7.86 5.58 15.35
CA PHE A 8 -9.25 5.52 14.92
C PHE A 8 -9.58 6.61 13.90
N ASN A 9 -9.19 7.85 14.13
CA ASN A 9 -9.46 8.98 13.22
C ASN A 9 -8.82 8.81 11.84
N VAL A 10 -7.70 8.09 11.75
CA VAL A 10 -7.06 7.75 10.48
C VAL A 10 -7.81 6.66 9.72
N VAL A 11 -8.32 5.65 10.43
CA VAL A 11 -8.98 4.50 9.80
C VAL A 11 -10.47 4.75 9.55
N ALA A 12 -11.12 5.53 10.40
CA ALA A 12 -12.57 5.79 10.31
C ALA A 12 -13.01 6.33 8.93
N PRO A 13 -12.34 7.30 8.29
CA PRO A 13 -12.70 7.74 6.94
C PRO A 13 -12.67 6.61 5.91
N LEU A 14 -11.69 5.71 5.98
CA LEU A 14 -11.58 4.56 5.07
C LEU A 14 -12.74 3.58 5.26
N LEU A 15 -13.12 3.34 6.52
CA LEU A 15 -14.29 2.51 6.86
C LEU A 15 -15.60 3.17 6.40
N ILE A 16 -15.72 4.49 6.50
CA ILE A 16 -16.89 5.25 6.00
C ILE A 16 -17.00 5.08 4.47
N TYR A 17 -15.90 5.22 3.71
CA TYR A 17 -15.92 4.96 2.26
C TYR A 17 -16.39 3.54 1.95
N MET A 18 -15.90 2.53 2.70
CA MET A 18 -16.36 1.15 2.54
C MET A 18 -17.84 0.99 2.87
N LEU A 19 -18.35 1.62 3.94
CA LEU A 19 -19.76 1.60 4.29
C LEU A 19 -20.64 2.23 3.21
N VAL A 20 -20.20 3.33 2.59
CA VAL A 20 -20.88 3.92 1.43
C VAL A 20 -20.98 2.87 0.31
N GLY A 21 -19.92 2.13 0.01
CA GLY A 21 -19.93 1.06 -0.98
C GLY A 21 -20.92 -0.07 -0.65
N VAL A 22 -20.94 -0.51 0.61
CA VAL A 22 -21.92 -1.48 1.10
C VAL A 22 -23.36 -0.99 0.90
N LEU A 23 -23.63 0.28 1.24
CA LEU A 23 -24.96 0.89 1.08
C LEU A 23 -25.37 0.98 -0.40
N LEU A 24 -24.50 1.47 -1.27
CA LEU A 24 -24.75 1.54 -2.72
C LEU A 24 -25.08 0.18 -3.31
N ARG A 25 -24.40 -0.87 -2.85
CA ARG A 25 -24.66 -2.25 -3.27
C ARG A 25 -25.99 -2.80 -2.71
N LYS A 26 -26.28 -2.57 -1.43
CA LYS A 26 -27.51 -3.02 -0.78
C LYS A 26 -28.76 -2.33 -1.30
N THR A 27 -28.69 -1.05 -1.61
CA THR A 27 -29.81 -0.28 -2.17
C THR A 27 -30.06 -0.57 -3.66
N GLY A 28 -29.16 -1.33 -4.32
CA GLY A 28 -29.26 -1.65 -5.74
C GLY A 28 -28.93 -0.50 -6.69
N ILE A 29 -28.47 0.65 -6.16
CA ILE A 29 -28.02 1.80 -6.96
C ILE A 29 -26.87 1.40 -7.86
N VAL A 30 -25.96 0.54 -7.38
CA VAL A 30 -24.78 0.06 -8.10
C VAL A 30 -24.76 -1.47 -8.10
N SER A 31 -24.65 -2.05 -9.29
CA SER A 31 -24.48 -3.50 -9.45
C SER A 31 -23.04 -3.93 -9.13
N GLU A 32 -22.85 -5.20 -8.81
CA GLU A 32 -21.49 -5.76 -8.62
C GLU A 32 -20.65 -5.65 -9.90
N GLN A 33 -21.27 -5.86 -11.05
CA GLN A 33 -20.61 -5.74 -12.34
C GLN A 33 -20.12 -4.30 -12.57
N LEU A 34 -20.95 -3.30 -12.27
CA LEU A 34 -20.55 -1.89 -12.39
C LEU A 34 -19.38 -1.55 -11.47
N MET A 35 -19.35 -2.09 -10.25
CA MET A 35 -18.22 -1.89 -9.32
C MET A 35 -16.92 -2.52 -9.86
N ARG A 36 -16.98 -3.71 -10.44
CA ARG A 36 -15.82 -4.35 -11.09
C ARG A 36 -15.35 -3.56 -12.30
N ASP A 37 -16.26 -3.05 -13.12
CA ASP A 37 -15.91 -2.24 -14.30
C ASP A 37 -15.34 -0.87 -13.91
N ALA A 38 -15.89 -0.22 -12.88
CA ALA A 38 -15.32 0.99 -12.32
C ALA A 38 -13.90 0.78 -11.76
N ASN A 39 -13.61 -0.40 -11.20
CA ASN A 39 -12.24 -0.72 -10.76
C ASN A 39 -11.24 -0.80 -11.94
N LYS A 40 -11.69 -1.12 -13.16
CA LYS A 40 -10.83 -1.03 -14.35
C LYS A 40 -10.42 0.41 -14.64
N ILE A 41 -11.32 1.39 -14.43
CA ILE A 41 -10.97 2.81 -14.57
C ILE A 41 -9.89 3.18 -13.55
N ILE A 42 -10.03 2.71 -12.31
CA ILE A 42 -8.99 2.93 -11.29
C ILE A 42 -7.67 2.32 -11.77
N TYR A 43 -7.66 1.07 -12.17
CA TYR A 43 -6.44 0.36 -12.54
C TYR A 43 -5.72 0.94 -13.77
N TYR A 44 -6.48 1.33 -14.80
CA TYR A 44 -5.90 1.81 -16.07
C TYR A 44 -5.70 3.32 -16.15
N VAL A 45 -6.36 4.11 -15.30
CA VAL A 45 -6.33 5.58 -15.39
C VAL A 45 -5.87 6.21 -14.08
N THR A 46 -6.67 6.13 -13.02
CA THR A 46 -6.42 6.97 -11.83
C THR A 46 -5.24 6.46 -11.00
N LEU A 47 -5.04 5.15 -10.88
CA LEU A 47 -3.89 4.56 -10.18
C LEU A 47 -2.56 4.83 -10.90
N PRO A 48 -2.42 4.66 -12.22
CA PRO A 48 -1.26 5.12 -12.96
C PRO A 48 -0.95 6.61 -12.73
N LEU A 49 -1.96 7.48 -12.82
CA LEU A 49 -1.78 8.92 -12.58
C LEU A 49 -1.34 9.22 -11.12
N MET A 50 -1.86 8.47 -10.15
CA MET A 50 -1.41 8.57 -8.76
C MET A 50 0.06 8.17 -8.61
N CYS A 51 0.50 7.08 -9.26
CA CYS A 51 1.89 6.64 -9.24
C CYS A 51 2.81 7.64 -10.00
N TYR A 52 2.38 8.12 -11.18
CA TYR A 52 3.07 9.18 -11.91
C TYR A 52 3.31 10.40 -11.02
N ARG A 53 2.24 10.93 -10.41
CA ARG A 53 2.30 12.11 -9.54
C ARG A 53 3.27 11.91 -8.38
N ALA A 54 3.19 10.77 -7.69
CA ALA A 54 4.05 10.47 -6.55
C ALA A 54 5.54 10.53 -6.90
N ILE A 55 5.91 10.06 -8.11
CA ILE A 55 7.30 10.04 -8.57
C ILE A 55 7.70 11.39 -9.17
N ALA A 56 6.82 12.04 -9.93
CA ALA A 56 7.12 13.31 -10.59
C ALA A 56 7.44 14.45 -9.61
N VAL A 57 6.88 14.40 -8.37
CA VAL A 57 7.13 15.40 -7.32
C VAL A 57 8.10 14.92 -6.24
N ALA A 58 8.72 13.74 -6.41
CA ALA A 58 9.65 13.19 -5.44
C ALA A 58 10.91 14.03 -5.33
N ASP A 59 11.40 14.27 -4.11
CA ASP A 59 12.70 14.87 -3.88
C ASP A 59 13.78 13.78 -3.94
N ILE A 60 14.32 13.57 -5.16
CA ILE A 60 15.30 12.51 -5.40
C ILE A 60 16.64 12.84 -4.71
N ASP A 61 17.04 14.10 -4.64
CA ASP A 61 18.31 14.50 -4.03
C ASP A 61 18.29 14.22 -2.53
N ALA A 62 17.22 14.58 -1.84
CA ALA A 62 17.03 14.27 -0.42
C ALA A 62 17.04 12.76 -0.09
N MET A 63 16.76 11.89 -1.07
CA MET A 63 16.81 10.44 -0.85
C MET A 63 18.22 9.93 -0.57
N PHE A 64 19.25 10.61 -1.03
CA PHE A 64 20.65 10.18 -0.85
C PHE A 64 21.34 10.78 0.37
N GLU A 65 20.73 11.78 1.02
CA GLU A 65 21.34 12.47 2.16
C GLU A 65 21.20 11.71 3.48
N THR A 66 20.25 10.78 3.61
CA THR A 66 19.92 10.13 4.86
C THR A 66 20.16 8.63 4.85
N PRO A 67 21.07 8.09 5.68
CA PRO A 67 21.29 6.64 5.80
C PRO A 67 20.00 5.86 6.10
N PHE A 68 19.03 6.47 6.77
CA PHE A 68 17.73 5.91 7.06
C PHE A 68 16.99 5.40 5.82
N LEU A 69 16.98 6.19 4.74
CA LEU A 69 16.28 5.83 3.51
C LEU A 69 16.90 4.63 2.81
N LEU A 70 18.23 4.51 2.85
CA LEU A 70 18.92 3.32 2.35
C LEU A 70 18.51 2.06 3.13
N TYR A 71 18.51 2.10 4.45
CA TYR A 71 18.08 0.97 5.28
C TYR A 71 16.58 0.67 5.09
N MET A 72 15.76 1.70 4.90
CA MET A 72 14.33 1.53 4.58
C MET A 72 14.14 0.80 3.24
N ALA A 73 14.86 1.21 2.19
CA ALA A 73 14.81 0.55 0.89
C ALA A 73 15.25 -0.93 0.99
N ILE A 74 16.36 -1.19 1.70
CA ILE A 74 16.84 -2.57 1.98
C ILE A 74 15.76 -3.35 2.73
N GLY A 75 15.13 -2.79 3.75
CA GLY A 75 14.06 -3.43 4.51
C GLY A 75 12.83 -3.79 3.64
N ILE A 76 12.43 -2.91 2.72
CA ILE A 76 11.35 -3.19 1.76
C ILE A 76 11.75 -4.35 0.83
N ILE A 77 12.96 -4.31 0.27
CA ILE A 77 13.48 -5.36 -0.62
C ILE A 77 13.56 -6.70 0.11
N VAL A 78 14.08 -6.72 1.33
CA VAL A 78 14.18 -7.93 2.15
C VAL A 78 12.80 -8.49 2.47
N THR A 79 11.85 -7.63 2.88
CA THR A 79 10.48 -8.07 3.16
C THR A 79 9.80 -8.66 1.93
N TYR A 80 9.98 -8.03 0.75
CA TYR A 80 9.51 -8.57 -0.52
C TYR A 80 10.17 -9.91 -0.87
N ALA A 81 11.48 -10.01 -0.75
CA ALA A 81 12.24 -11.23 -1.05
C ALA A 81 11.82 -12.40 -0.13
N LEU A 82 11.67 -12.13 1.17
CA LEU A 82 11.20 -13.12 2.14
C LEU A 82 9.76 -13.56 1.85
N ALA A 83 8.85 -12.64 1.58
CA ALA A 83 7.48 -12.97 1.21
C ALA A 83 7.44 -13.79 -0.09
N SER A 84 8.20 -13.40 -1.11
CA SER A 84 8.29 -14.10 -2.40
C SER A 84 8.91 -15.50 -2.30
N TRP A 85 9.77 -15.73 -1.31
CA TRP A 85 10.38 -17.03 -1.05
C TRP A 85 9.50 -17.94 -0.18
N LEU A 86 8.80 -17.35 0.81
CA LEU A 86 7.99 -18.12 1.78
C LEU A 86 6.62 -18.47 1.23
N VAL A 87 5.90 -17.52 0.63
CA VAL A 87 4.50 -17.73 0.19
C VAL A 87 4.35 -18.96 -0.73
N PRO A 88 5.21 -19.19 -1.75
CA PRO A 88 5.06 -20.36 -2.61
C PRO A 88 5.22 -21.71 -1.92
N LYS A 89 5.86 -21.75 -0.75
CA LYS A 89 6.02 -22.98 0.05
C LYS A 89 4.73 -23.39 0.76
N PHE A 90 3.88 -22.41 1.10
CA PHE A 90 2.65 -22.63 1.85
C PHE A 90 1.37 -22.50 0.99
N CYS A 91 1.47 -21.82 -0.15
CA CYS A 91 0.36 -21.62 -1.07
C CYS A 91 0.70 -22.20 -2.45
N LYS A 92 -0.11 -23.17 -2.92
CA LYS A 92 0.07 -23.79 -4.26
C LYS A 92 -0.68 -23.06 -5.36
N ASP A 93 -1.70 -22.29 -5.02
CA ASP A 93 -2.56 -21.57 -5.96
C ASP A 93 -1.87 -20.29 -6.45
N ASN A 94 -1.56 -20.23 -7.74
CA ASN A 94 -0.90 -19.10 -8.37
C ASN A 94 -1.74 -17.80 -8.27
N ASN A 95 -3.07 -17.89 -8.44
CA ASN A 95 -3.95 -16.72 -8.34
C ASN A 95 -3.88 -16.02 -6.97
N ARG A 96 -3.49 -16.77 -5.93
CA ARG A 96 -3.40 -16.29 -4.55
C ARG A 96 -1.99 -15.85 -4.16
N ARG A 97 -0.95 -16.40 -4.80
CA ARG A 97 0.45 -16.12 -4.41
C ARG A 97 0.80 -14.66 -4.51
N GLY A 98 0.49 -14.01 -5.64
CA GLY A 98 0.73 -12.58 -5.81
C GLY A 98 0.04 -11.74 -4.74
N VAL A 99 -1.24 -12.03 -4.48
CA VAL A 99 -2.04 -11.34 -3.45
C VAL A 99 -1.46 -11.52 -2.05
N LEU A 100 -1.05 -12.74 -1.68
CA LEU A 100 -0.46 -13.01 -0.36
C LEU A 100 0.91 -12.34 -0.20
N ILE A 101 1.73 -12.30 -1.25
CA ILE A 101 3.00 -11.57 -1.23
C ILE A 101 2.75 -10.08 -1.00
N LEU A 102 1.81 -9.49 -1.75
CA LEU A 102 1.43 -8.09 -1.56
C LEU A 102 0.88 -7.85 -0.15
N GLY A 103 0.05 -8.77 0.34
CA GLY A 103 -0.48 -8.71 1.71
C GLY A 103 0.58 -8.61 2.79
N VAL A 104 1.72 -9.29 2.62
CA VAL A 104 2.82 -9.26 3.59
C VAL A 104 3.68 -8.01 3.45
N PHE A 105 4.10 -7.63 2.21
CA PHE A 105 5.11 -6.58 2.07
C PHE A 105 4.57 -5.20 1.74
N ARG A 106 3.42 -5.08 1.03
CA ARG A 106 2.93 -3.80 0.51
C ARG A 106 2.13 -3.00 1.53
N SER A 107 2.69 -1.88 1.94
CA SER A 107 2.12 -0.95 2.91
C SER A 107 1.13 0.05 2.29
N ASN A 108 0.15 0.50 3.07
CA ASN A 108 -0.67 1.67 2.78
C ASN A 108 -0.05 2.93 3.41
N ASP A 109 1.24 3.13 3.17
CA ASP A 109 2.05 4.18 3.76
C ASP A 109 1.69 5.58 3.26
N ALA A 110 1.30 5.73 1.99
CA ALA A 110 1.01 7.04 1.42
C ALA A 110 -0.25 7.70 2.00
N ILE A 111 -1.30 6.92 2.29
CA ILE A 111 -2.58 7.46 2.75
C ILE A 111 -2.70 7.34 4.26
N PHE A 112 -2.66 6.10 4.73
CA PHE A 112 -2.69 5.80 6.16
C PHE A 112 -1.47 6.42 6.86
N GLY A 113 -0.30 6.28 6.25
CA GLY A 113 0.95 6.70 6.84
C GLY A 113 1.08 8.21 7.02
N LEU A 114 0.73 9.02 6.00
CA LEU A 114 0.75 10.48 6.13
C LEU A 114 -0.16 10.98 7.25
N ALA A 115 -1.36 10.41 7.36
CA ALA A 115 -2.30 10.80 8.39
C ALA A 115 -1.78 10.45 9.81
N VAL A 116 -1.18 9.26 9.97
CA VAL A 116 -0.55 8.86 11.26
C VAL A 116 0.67 9.73 11.56
N ALA A 117 1.52 10.02 10.56
CA ALA A 117 2.70 10.88 10.73
C ALA A 117 2.29 12.30 11.15
N ALA A 118 1.33 12.92 10.44
CA ALA A 118 0.83 14.24 10.77
C ALA A 118 0.28 14.33 12.19
N ALA A 119 -0.41 13.29 12.63
CA ALA A 119 -0.99 13.24 13.96
C ALA A 119 0.02 12.97 15.09
N LEU A 120 1.13 12.26 14.80
CA LEU A 120 2.19 11.97 15.80
C LEU A 120 3.28 13.04 15.87
N LEU A 121 3.66 13.59 14.71
CA LEU A 121 4.79 14.51 14.56
C LEU A 121 4.33 15.97 14.44
N GLY A 122 3.03 16.19 14.11
CA GLY A 122 2.47 17.48 13.75
C GLY A 122 2.55 17.74 12.23
N GLU A 123 1.59 18.50 11.71
CA GLU A 123 1.45 18.76 10.25
C GLU A 123 2.71 19.41 9.62
N ASN A 124 3.47 20.19 10.41
CA ASN A 124 4.68 20.88 9.95
C ASN A 124 5.94 19.99 9.95
N ASN A 125 5.90 18.80 10.55
CA ASN A 125 7.05 17.93 10.77
C ASN A 125 6.91 16.59 9.99
N ILE A 126 6.25 16.58 8.84
CA ILE A 126 6.06 15.39 8.01
C ILE A 126 7.08 15.26 6.87
N GLY A 127 8.14 16.08 6.89
CA GLY A 127 9.14 16.13 5.80
C GLY A 127 9.80 14.77 5.55
N MET A 128 10.30 14.14 6.60
CA MET A 128 10.93 12.81 6.50
C MET A 128 9.94 11.74 6.01
N MET A 129 8.68 11.78 6.44
CA MET A 129 7.66 10.86 5.95
C MET A 129 7.37 11.08 4.46
N SER A 130 7.31 12.33 4.00
CA SER A 130 7.10 12.67 2.60
C SER A 130 8.22 12.15 1.71
N ILE A 131 9.49 12.32 2.12
CA ILE A 131 10.66 11.78 1.42
C ILE A 131 10.63 10.24 1.44
N ALA A 132 10.30 9.63 2.57
CA ALA A 132 10.17 8.18 2.69
C ALA A 132 9.11 7.62 1.73
N ILE A 133 7.95 8.29 1.60
CA ILE A 133 6.88 7.92 0.64
C ILE A 133 7.37 8.04 -0.81
N SER A 134 8.14 9.07 -1.12
CA SER A 134 8.70 9.27 -2.47
C SER A 134 9.59 8.11 -2.91
N LEU A 135 10.24 7.43 -1.98
CA LEU A 135 11.04 6.23 -2.24
C LEU A 135 10.21 4.93 -2.13
N SER A 136 9.35 4.80 -1.12
CA SER A 136 8.61 3.56 -0.85
C SER A 136 7.55 3.27 -1.91
N VAL A 137 6.81 4.28 -2.38
CA VAL A 137 5.71 4.09 -3.36
C VAL A 137 6.21 3.51 -4.68
N PRO A 138 7.30 4.02 -5.31
CA PRO A 138 7.89 3.39 -6.49
C PRO A 138 8.36 1.96 -6.23
N LEU A 139 9.08 1.71 -5.13
CA LEU A 139 9.57 0.37 -4.78
C LEU A 139 8.41 -0.61 -4.58
N PHE A 140 7.40 -0.24 -3.80
CA PHE A 140 6.20 -1.05 -3.64
C PHE A 140 5.47 -1.27 -4.97
N GLY A 141 5.41 -0.26 -5.84
CA GLY A 141 4.79 -0.34 -7.16
C GLY A 141 5.48 -1.37 -8.05
N ILE A 142 6.79 -1.25 -8.21
CA ILE A 142 7.62 -2.15 -9.02
C ILE A 142 7.48 -3.60 -8.53
N PHE A 143 7.73 -3.83 -7.25
CA PHE A 143 7.69 -5.19 -6.69
C PHE A 143 6.28 -5.78 -6.67
N ALA A 144 5.23 -4.96 -6.53
CA ALA A 144 3.87 -5.44 -6.63
C ALA A 144 3.55 -5.94 -8.05
N VAL A 145 3.92 -5.18 -9.08
CA VAL A 145 3.73 -5.60 -10.47
C VAL A 145 4.52 -6.88 -10.75
N VAL A 146 5.78 -6.94 -10.32
CA VAL A 146 6.62 -8.15 -10.48
C VAL A 146 6.00 -9.37 -9.79
N ALA A 147 5.51 -9.21 -8.54
CA ALA A 147 4.87 -10.30 -7.80
C ALA A 147 3.60 -10.81 -8.48
N MET A 148 2.75 -9.88 -8.94
CA MET A 148 1.50 -10.25 -9.58
C MET A 148 1.71 -10.87 -10.97
N GLU A 149 2.57 -10.30 -11.81
CA GLU A 149 2.86 -10.83 -13.15
C GLU A 149 3.56 -12.19 -13.10
N ARG A 150 4.43 -12.43 -12.11
CA ARG A 150 5.12 -13.71 -11.93
C ARG A 150 4.15 -14.89 -11.78
N TYR A 151 2.99 -14.66 -11.17
CA TYR A 151 2.02 -15.71 -10.85
C TYR A 151 0.71 -15.63 -11.67
N ARG A 152 0.63 -14.71 -12.65
CA ARG A 152 -0.55 -14.50 -13.47
C ARG A 152 -0.92 -15.69 -14.37
N SER A 153 0.06 -16.54 -14.73
CA SER A 153 -0.15 -17.74 -15.53
C SER A 153 0.83 -18.84 -15.15
N GLU A 154 0.45 -20.11 -15.31
CA GLU A 154 1.16 -21.27 -14.74
C GLU A 154 2.58 -21.51 -15.27
N ARG A 155 2.93 -21.08 -16.47
CA ARG A 155 4.29 -21.27 -17.03
C ARG A 155 4.64 -20.09 -17.94
N VAL A 156 5.18 -19.04 -17.36
CA VAL A 156 5.62 -17.88 -18.17
C VAL A 156 7.15 -17.82 -18.14
N SER A 157 7.76 -17.62 -19.31
CA SER A 157 9.19 -17.39 -19.39
C SER A 157 9.55 -16.06 -18.70
N PHE A 158 10.76 -15.96 -18.20
CA PHE A 158 11.26 -14.72 -17.57
C PHE A 158 11.11 -13.51 -18.51
N GLY A 159 11.39 -13.69 -19.82
CA GLY A 159 11.24 -12.63 -20.82
C GLY A 159 9.79 -12.15 -20.96
N THR A 160 8.80 -13.07 -20.89
CA THR A 160 7.39 -12.69 -20.93
C THR A 160 6.97 -11.92 -19.68
N VAL A 161 7.45 -12.32 -18.50
CA VAL A 161 7.20 -11.56 -17.24
C VAL A 161 7.81 -10.17 -17.34
N LEU A 162 9.05 -10.06 -17.79
CA LEU A 162 9.75 -8.79 -17.95
C LEU A 162 8.99 -7.86 -18.93
N LEU A 163 8.57 -8.38 -20.07
CA LEU A 163 7.77 -7.61 -21.04
C LEU A 163 6.47 -7.10 -20.43
N ARG A 164 5.72 -7.98 -19.74
CA ARG A 164 4.47 -7.60 -19.07
C ARG A 164 4.69 -6.55 -17.97
N VAL A 165 5.78 -6.63 -17.23
CA VAL A 165 6.15 -5.61 -16.23
C VAL A 165 6.41 -4.27 -16.92
N ILE A 166 7.23 -4.25 -17.97
CA ILE A 166 7.59 -3.01 -18.69
C ILE A 166 6.34 -2.37 -19.34
N THR A 167 5.43 -3.17 -19.90
CA THR A 167 4.22 -2.69 -20.57
C THR A 167 3.03 -2.47 -19.62
N ASN A 168 3.18 -2.73 -18.33
CA ASN A 168 2.12 -2.50 -17.36
C ASN A 168 1.78 -0.99 -17.25
N PRO A 169 0.50 -0.57 -17.25
CA PRO A 169 0.12 0.84 -17.22
C PRO A 169 0.68 1.59 -16.00
N ILE A 170 0.78 0.91 -14.86
CA ILE A 170 1.36 1.48 -13.62
C ILE A 170 2.87 1.76 -13.84
N MET A 171 3.59 0.80 -14.44
CA MET A 171 5.01 0.95 -14.71
C MET A 171 5.31 2.03 -15.75
N ILE A 172 4.49 2.12 -16.82
CA ILE A 172 4.60 3.19 -17.83
C ILE A 172 4.44 4.56 -17.14
N ALA A 173 3.47 4.70 -16.25
CA ALA A 173 3.26 5.92 -15.50
C ALA A 173 4.42 6.22 -14.53
N CYS A 174 5.00 5.21 -13.89
CA CYS A 174 6.18 5.35 -13.06
C CYS A 174 7.40 5.84 -13.88
N TYR A 175 7.63 5.29 -15.07
CA TYR A 175 8.70 5.76 -15.96
C TYR A 175 8.47 7.21 -16.41
N ALA A 176 7.23 7.56 -16.81
CA ALA A 176 6.91 8.93 -17.17
C ALA A 176 7.15 9.91 -16.02
N GLY A 177 6.72 9.56 -14.79
CA GLY A 177 6.97 10.35 -13.59
C GLY A 177 8.46 10.52 -13.30
N PHE A 178 9.25 9.45 -13.43
CA PHE A 178 10.70 9.48 -13.25
C PHE A 178 11.40 10.39 -14.27
N PHE A 179 11.03 10.30 -15.55
CA PHE A 179 11.60 11.16 -16.59
C PHE A 179 11.24 12.64 -16.39
N VAL A 180 9.99 12.93 -16.02
CA VAL A 180 9.54 14.30 -15.73
C VAL A 180 10.31 14.89 -14.56
N ASN A 181 10.50 14.11 -13.50
CA ASN A 181 11.27 14.51 -12.33
C ASN A 181 12.75 14.72 -12.67
N LEU A 182 13.41 13.72 -13.29
CA LEU A 182 14.84 13.76 -13.64
C LEU A 182 15.19 14.94 -14.57
N LEU A 183 14.30 15.27 -15.52
CA LEU A 183 14.48 16.35 -16.47
C LEU A 183 13.95 17.70 -15.96
N ASN A 184 13.47 17.76 -14.71
CA ASN A 184 12.86 18.94 -14.11
C ASN A 184 11.77 19.58 -15.00
N ILE A 185 10.93 18.74 -15.64
CA ILE A 185 9.88 19.21 -16.54
C ILE A 185 8.70 19.70 -15.70
N HIS A 186 8.39 20.98 -15.82
CA HIS A 186 7.21 21.58 -15.19
C HIS A 186 6.03 21.53 -16.16
N LEU A 187 5.05 20.68 -15.86
CA LEU A 187 3.84 20.62 -16.68
C LEU A 187 3.02 21.91 -16.56
N PRO A 188 2.44 22.39 -17.67
CA PRO A 188 1.47 23.49 -17.62
C PRO A 188 0.31 23.16 -16.67
N VAL A 189 -0.18 24.18 -15.96
CA VAL A 189 -1.28 24.04 -14.97
C VAL A 189 -2.52 23.35 -15.56
N VAL A 190 -2.78 23.56 -16.85
CA VAL A 190 -3.91 22.95 -17.59
C VAL A 190 -3.79 21.42 -17.63
N LEU A 191 -2.59 20.85 -17.64
CA LEU A 191 -2.35 19.40 -17.60
C LEU A 191 -2.21 18.90 -16.15
N GLN A 192 -1.53 19.67 -15.29
CA GLN A 192 -1.28 19.27 -13.91
C GLN A 192 -2.58 19.12 -13.10
N LYS A 193 -3.51 20.10 -13.19
CA LYS A 193 -4.77 20.06 -12.43
C LYS A 193 -5.62 18.81 -12.68
N PRO A 194 -5.91 18.38 -13.94
CA PRO A 194 -6.62 17.14 -14.19
C PRO A 194 -5.89 15.88 -13.65
N ILE A 195 -4.56 15.83 -13.77
CA ILE A 195 -3.75 14.74 -13.24
C ILE A 195 -3.92 14.64 -11.72
N ASP A 196 -3.78 15.75 -11.02
CA ASP A 196 -3.91 15.80 -9.56
C ASP A 196 -5.32 15.41 -9.10
N ALA A 197 -6.35 15.90 -9.78
CA ALA A 197 -7.74 15.58 -9.46
C ALA A 197 -8.05 14.10 -9.66
N LEU A 198 -7.64 13.52 -10.79
CA LEU A 198 -7.85 12.09 -11.06
C LEU A 198 -7.02 11.20 -10.12
N ALA A 199 -5.79 11.57 -9.81
CA ALA A 199 -4.96 10.87 -8.83
C ALA A 199 -5.62 10.86 -7.44
N ALA A 200 -6.17 12.00 -6.99
CA ALA A 200 -6.81 12.12 -5.68
C ALA A 200 -8.07 11.26 -5.52
N VAL A 201 -8.81 11.01 -6.61
CA VAL A 201 -10.03 10.17 -6.59
C VAL A 201 -9.71 8.69 -6.39
N THR A 202 -8.49 8.24 -6.70
CA THR A 202 -8.10 6.81 -6.68
C THR A 202 -8.47 6.13 -5.37
N THR A 203 -8.06 6.69 -4.25
CA THR A 203 -8.23 6.06 -2.94
C THR A 203 -9.68 6.04 -2.45
N PRO A 204 -10.41 7.17 -2.35
CA PRO A 204 -11.78 7.13 -1.87
C PRO A 204 -12.66 6.24 -2.76
N LEU A 205 -12.51 6.33 -4.08
CA LEU A 205 -13.27 5.50 -5.00
C LEU A 205 -12.95 4.01 -4.83
N ALA A 206 -11.66 3.65 -4.71
CA ALA A 206 -11.25 2.27 -4.51
C ALA A 206 -11.82 1.66 -3.23
N PHE A 207 -11.86 2.41 -2.11
CA PHE A 207 -12.48 1.93 -0.86
C PHE A 207 -14.01 1.81 -0.98
N VAL A 208 -14.69 2.69 -1.69
CA VAL A 208 -16.11 2.55 -1.99
C VAL A 208 -16.37 1.28 -2.80
N LEU A 209 -15.61 1.04 -3.87
CA LEU A 209 -15.76 -0.18 -4.68
C LEU A 209 -15.45 -1.44 -3.86
N LEU A 210 -14.42 -1.41 -3.05
CA LEU A 210 -14.10 -2.52 -2.14
C LEU A 210 -15.26 -2.83 -1.21
N GLY A 211 -15.83 -1.82 -0.55
CA GLY A 211 -16.96 -2.00 0.37
C GLY A 211 -18.14 -2.72 -0.28
N GLY A 212 -18.45 -2.36 -1.54
CA GLY A 212 -19.55 -3.00 -2.28
C GLY A 212 -19.27 -4.43 -2.74
N THR A 213 -18.01 -4.88 -2.73
CA THR A 213 -17.62 -6.23 -3.17
C THR A 213 -17.24 -7.17 -2.03
N ILE A 214 -17.06 -6.66 -0.80
CA ILE A 214 -16.70 -7.49 0.37
C ILE A 214 -17.82 -8.47 0.70
N SER A 215 -17.41 -9.73 0.94
CA SER A 215 -18.26 -10.82 1.40
C SER A 215 -17.79 -11.37 2.74
N PHE A 216 -18.68 -11.42 3.74
CA PHE A 216 -18.36 -12.08 5.02
C PHE A 216 -18.10 -13.58 4.86
N ALA A 217 -18.67 -14.23 3.84
CA ALA A 217 -18.39 -15.61 3.49
C ALA A 217 -16.92 -15.79 3.08
N ALA A 218 -16.35 -14.82 2.37
CA ALA A 218 -14.93 -14.80 1.98
C ALA A 218 -13.99 -14.76 3.20
N VAL A 219 -14.35 -14.01 4.23
CA VAL A 219 -13.58 -13.97 5.51
C VAL A 219 -13.51 -15.37 6.13
N LYS A 220 -14.65 -16.06 6.23
CA LYS A 220 -14.72 -17.40 6.82
C LYS A 220 -13.94 -18.43 5.99
N LYS A 221 -14.09 -18.39 4.65
CA LYS A 221 -13.41 -19.28 3.69
C LYS A 221 -11.90 -19.13 3.76
N ASN A 222 -11.40 -17.89 3.87
CA ASN A 222 -9.98 -17.55 3.79
C ASN A 222 -9.32 -17.29 5.15
N ARG A 223 -9.98 -17.66 6.27
CA ARG A 223 -9.56 -17.32 7.63
C ARG A 223 -8.07 -17.56 7.93
N ALA A 224 -7.52 -18.70 7.52
CA ALA A 224 -6.11 -19.04 7.80
C ALA A 224 -5.15 -18.06 7.09
N ALA A 225 -5.36 -17.80 5.81
CA ALA A 225 -4.54 -16.87 5.05
C ALA A 225 -4.66 -15.44 5.59
N ILE A 226 -5.89 -15.01 5.91
CA ILE A 226 -6.17 -13.68 6.47
C ILE A 226 -5.48 -13.51 7.81
N THR A 227 -5.65 -14.47 8.74
CA THR A 227 -5.01 -14.40 10.07
C THR A 227 -3.48 -14.37 9.93
N THR A 228 -2.90 -15.26 9.11
CA THR A 228 -1.45 -15.31 8.91
C THR A 228 -0.92 -14.00 8.35
N VAL A 229 -1.52 -13.48 7.27
CA VAL A 229 -1.07 -12.21 6.67
C VAL A 229 -1.28 -11.04 7.62
N THR A 230 -2.41 -10.98 8.34
CA THR A 230 -2.67 -9.92 9.32
C THR A 230 -1.62 -9.92 10.43
N LEU A 231 -1.29 -11.09 10.99
CA LEU A 231 -0.25 -11.20 12.01
C LEU A 231 1.14 -10.84 11.47
N LEU A 232 1.49 -11.34 10.30
CA LEU A 232 2.78 -10.99 9.68
C LEU A 232 2.85 -9.48 9.40
N ARG A 233 1.84 -8.92 8.75
CA ARG A 233 1.85 -7.53 8.30
C ARG A 233 1.79 -6.52 9.44
N LEU A 234 0.92 -6.75 10.44
CA LEU A 234 0.65 -5.77 11.48
C LEU A 234 1.52 -5.95 12.74
N PHE A 235 2.16 -7.11 12.91
CA PHE A 235 2.96 -7.38 14.11
C PHE A 235 4.37 -7.84 13.80
N VAL A 236 4.57 -8.90 13.01
CA VAL A 236 5.90 -9.50 12.81
C VAL A 236 6.80 -8.58 11.99
N VAL A 237 6.32 -8.11 10.84
CA VAL A 237 7.11 -7.22 9.96
C VAL A 237 7.49 -5.91 10.66
N PRO A 238 6.56 -5.16 11.29
CA PRO A 238 6.95 -3.93 12.00
C PRO A 238 7.82 -4.21 13.23
N LEU A 239 7.59 -5.31 13.96
CA LEU A 239 8.42 -5.65 15.10
C LEU A 239 9.89 -5.85 14.67
N ILE A 240 10.12 -6.65 13.62
CA ILE A 240 11.47 -6.91 13.10
C ILE A 240 12.08 -5.62 12.55
N ALA A 241 11.35 -4.87 11.72
CA ALA A 241 11.86 -3.67 11.10
C ALA A 241 12.19 -2.59 12.15
N VAL A 242 11.25 -2.24 13.03
CA VAL A 242 11.47 -1.24 14.07
C VAL A 242 12.62 -1.63 15.00
N SER A 243 12.69 -2.92 15.40
CA SER A 243 13.81 -3.40 16.21
C SER A 243 15.16 -3.26 15.49
N ALA A 244 15.21 -3.56 14.19
CA ALA A 244 16.42 -3.38 13.39
C ALA A 244 16.84 -1.91 13.32
N PHE A 245 15.90 -0.98 13.09
CA PHE A 245 16.19 0.46 13.08
C PHE A 245 16.65 0.96 14.46
N LEU A 246 16.05 0.47 15.55
CA LEU A 246 16.49 0.80 16.92
C LEU A 246 17.92 0.31 17.20
N LEU A 247 18.28 -0.89 16.74
CA LEU A 247 19.63 -1.45 16.85
C LEU A 247 20.67 -0.67 16.02
N LEU A 248 20.25 -0.12 14.87
CA LEU A 248 21.08 0.76 14.05
C LEU A 248 21.25 2.18 14.66
N GLY A 249 20.63 2.45 15.81
CA GLY A 249 20.76 3.72 16.53
C GLY A 249 19.73 4.78 16.15
N PHE A 250 18.76 4.50 15.28
CA PHE A 250 17.71 5.46 14.94
C PHE A 250 16.74 5.69 16.10
N ARG A 251 16.23 6.91 16.24
CA ARG A 251 15.30 7.35 17.30
C ARG A 251 14.35 8.42 16.76
N GLY A 252 13.31 8.75 17.53
CA GLY A 252 12.39 9.84 17.24
C GLY A 252 11.64 9.67 15.92
N GLU A 253 11.67 10.71 15.08
CA GLU A 253 10.95 10.74 13.80
C GLU A 253 11.27 9.55 12.89
N SER A 254 12.53 9.13 12.80
CA SER A 254 12.95 7.97 11.99
C SER A 254 12.25 6.69 12.40
N ILE A 255 12.04 6.47 13.70
CA ILE A 255 11.33 5.29 14.22
C ILE A 255 9.83 5.38 13.93
N VAL A 256 9.24 6.57 14.02
CA VAL A 256 7.84 6.79 13.61
C VAL A 256 7.66 6.45 12.13
N VAL A 257 8.53 6.95 11.26
CA VAL A 257 8.47 6.67 9.82
C VAL A 257 8.69 5.17 9.54
N ALA A 258 9.67 4.53 10.19
CA ALA A 258 9.88 3.08 10.05
C ALA A 258 8.65 2.28 10.48
N LEU A 259 8.05 2.61 11.65
CA LEU A 259 6.82 1.96 12.10
C LEU A 259 5.70 2.09 11.06
N ILE A 260 5.53 3.26 10.49
CA ILE A 260 4.48 3.50 9.49
C ILE A 260 4.74 2.70 8.21
N ILE A 261 5.94 2.77 7.63
CA ILE A 261 6.28 2.08 6.39
C ILE A 261 6.11 0.56 6.54
N PHE A 262 6.53 -0.01 7.66
CA PHE A 262 6.49 -1.45 7.87
C PHE A 262 5.26 -1.95 8.64
N GLY A 263 4.49 -1.09 9.31
CA GLY A 263 3.36 -1.47 10.15
C GLY A 263 1.98 -0.99 9.68
N ALA A 264 1.89 -0.11 8.68
CA ALA A 264 0.60 0.27 8.12
C ALA A 264 -0.12 -0.93 7.48
N PRO A 265 -1.46 -0.92 7.40
CA PRO A 265 -2.23 -2.03 6.85
C PRO A 265 -1.91 -2.31 5.37
N VAL A 266 -2.46 -3.38 4.83
CA VAL A 266 -2.32 -3.73 3.41
C VAL A 266 -2.87 -2.60 2.54
N ALA A 267 -2.08 -2.20 1.53
CA ALA A 267 -2.49 -1.14 0.62
C ALA A 267 -3.73 -1.51 -0.19
N MET A 268 -4.66 -0.54 -0.35
CA MET A 268 -5.86 -0.69 -1.19
C MET A 268 -5.54 -1.08 -2.63
N VAL A 269 -4.41 -0.62 -3.14
CA VAL A 269 -3.89 -0.96 -4.48
C VAL A 269 -3.77 -2.47 -4.69
N THR A 270 -3.56 -3.26 -3.64
CA THR A 270 -3.53 -4.73 -3.71
C THR A 270 -4.84 -5.30 -4.27
N TYR A 271 -6.00 -4.79 -3.80
CA TYR A 271 -7.30 -5.16 -4.33
C TYR A 271 -7.47 -4.71 -5.79
N THR A 272 -7.19 -3.45 -6.08
CA THR A 272 -7.30 -2.89 -7.43
C THR A 272 -6.45 -3.66 -8.45
N MET A 273 -5.21 -4.01 -8.07
CA MET A 273 -4.33 -4.82 -8.90
C MET A 273 -4.85 -6.25 -9.06
N ALA A 274 -5.37 -6.87 -8.00
CA ALA A 274 -5.93 -8.21 -8.08
C ALA A 274 -7.10 -8.27 -9.07
N VAL A 275 -8.03 -7.30 -9.04
CA VAL A 275 -9.11 -7.19 -10.01
C VAL A 275 -8.56 -6.95 -11.44
N GLY A 276 -7.66 -5.97 -11.60
CA GLY A 276 -7.12 -5.60 -12.92
C GLY A 276 -6.26 -6.69 -13.55
N MET A 277 -5.58 -7.50 -12.76
CA MET A 277 -4.68 -8.57 -13.20
C MET A 277 -5.30 -9.97 -13.09
N GLN A 278 -6.61 -10.05 -12.77
CA GLN A 278 -7.37 -11.30 -12.66
C GLN A 278 -6.80 -12.31 -11.67
N ALA A 279 -6.34 -11.82 -10.52
CA ALA A 279 -5.92 -12.63 -9.38
C ALA A 279 -7.09 -12.84 -8.38
N ASP A 280 -6.83 -13.42 -7.20
CA ASP A 280 -7.85 -13.61 -6.15
C ASP A 280 -8.23 -12.28 -5.50
N ASP A 281 -9.15 -11.54 -6.14
CA ASP A 281 -9.62 -10.23 -5.72
C ASP A 281 -10.48 -10.32 -4.44
N GLU A 282 -11.19 -11.44 -4.22
CA GLU A 282 -11.93 -11.70 -3.00
C GLU A 282 -10.99 -11.76 -1.78
N LEU A 283 -9.88 -12.49 -1.89
CA LEU A 283 -8.84 -12.56 -0.87
C LEU A 283 -8.18 -11.20 -0.66
N ALA A 284 -7.80 -10.50 -1.75
CA ALA A 284 -7.16 -9.20 -1.70
C ALA A 284 -8.02 -8.17 -0.97
N GLY A 285 -9.29 -8.05 -1.34
CA GLY A 285 -10.24 -7.15 -0.70
C GLY A 285 -10.44 -7.45 0.78
N THR A 286 -10.55 -8.74 1.13
CA THR A 286 -10.69 -9.15 2.51
C THR A 286 -9.44 -8.82 3.35
N LEU A 287 -8.24 -9.03 2.81
CA LEU A 287 -6.98 -8.67 3.48
C LEU A 287 -6.91 -7.16 3.74
N VAL A 288 -7.22 -6.33 2.74
CA VAL A 288 -7.24 -4.86 2.90
C VAL A 288 -8.19 -4.45 4.01
N ALA A 289 -9.44 -4.96 3.99
CA ALA A 289 -10.44 -4.60 4.97
C ALA A 289 -10.05 -5.02 6.39
N VAL A 290 -9.69 -6.30 6.57
CA VAL A 290 -9.35 -6.85 7.89
C VAL A 290 -8.11 -6.17 8.46
N THR A 291 -7.05 -6.01 7.65
CA THR A 291 -5.83 -5.35 8.15
C THR A 291 -6.07 -3.88 8.46
N SER A 292 -6.92 -3.16 7.71
CA SER A 292 -7.28 -1.77 8.02
C SER A 292 -7.98 -1.65 9.38
N VAL A 293 -8.92 -2.54 9.70
CA VAL A 293 -9.58 -2.54 11.00
C VAL A 293 -8.60 -2.88 12.13
N PHE A 294 -7.82 -3.95 11.98
CA PHE A 294 -6.89 -4.38 13.01
C PHE A 294 -5.67 -3.46 13.16
N SER A 295 -5.37 -2.61 12.18
CA SER A 295 -4.29 -1.63 12.27
C SER A 295 -4.52 -0.59 13.38
N ILE A 296 -5.77 -0.31 13.77
CA ILE A 296 -6.09 0.55 14.92
C ILE A 296 -5.39 0.02 16.18
N LEU A 297 -5.57 -1.28 16.42
CA LEU A 297 -5.01 -1.94 17.62
C LEU A 297 -3.48 -2.06 17.51
N SER A 298 -2.97 -2.52 16.36
CA SER A 298 -1.51 -2.73 16.20
C SER A 298 -0.73 -1.41 16.29
N MET A 299 -1.20 -0.34 15.62
CA MET A 299 -0.57 0.97 15.71
C MET A 299 -0.62 1.53 17.13
N PHE A 300 -1.77 1.42 17.81
CA PHE A 300 -1.87 1.81 19.21
C PHE A 300 -0.82 1.10 20.08
N LEU A 301 -0.69 -0.21 19.95
CA LEU A 301 0.25 -1.00 20.75
C LEU A 301 1.70 -0.60 20.47
N PHE A 302 2.11 -0.50 19.21
CA PHE A 302 3.47 -0.07 18.86
C PHE A 302 3.79 1.34 19.34
N ILE A 303 2.91 2.31 19.10
CA ILE A 303 3.09 3.70 19.53
C ILE A 303 3.18 3.76 21.05
N PHE A 304 2.30 3.03 21.76
CA PHE A 304 2.32 2.98 23.24
C PHE A 304 3.66 2.44 23.76
N VAL A 305 4.12 1.30 23.24
CA VAL A 305 5.40 0.70 23.65
C VAL A 305 6.58 1.64 23.34
N LEU A 306 6.64 2.20 22.15
CA LEU A 306 7.74 3.08 21.73
C LEU A 306 7.80 4.35 22.57
N LYS A 307 6.66 4.94 22.93
CA LYS A 307 6.59 6.09 23.85
C LYS A 307 6.99 5.70 25.29
N GLN A 308 6.56 4.52 25.77
CA GLN A 308 6.90 4.05 27.12
C GLN A 308 8.42 3.91 27.33
N PHE A 309 9.14 3.51 26.26
CA PHE A 309 10.59 3.37 26.29
C PHE A 309 11.35 4.61 25.78
N ALA A 310 10.66 5.73 25.56
CA ALA A 310 11.22 6.99 25.03
C ALA A 310 12.00 6.81 23.72
N PHE A 311 11.54 5.95 22.84
CA PHE A 311 12.11 5.77 21.51
C PHE A 311 11.55 6.77 20.49
N ILE A 312 10.34 7.31 20.79
CA ILE A 312 9.64 8.35 20.02
C ILE A 312 9.01 9.38 20.95
#